data_4a60f66048b31c7b360dc59b22408a22
#
_entry.id   4a60f66048b31c7b360dc59b22408a22
#
_cell.length_a   1.000
_cell.length_b   1.000
_cell.length_c   1.000
_cell.angle_alpha   90.00
_cell.angle_beta   90.00
_cell.angle_gamma   90.00
#
_symmetry.space_group_name_H-M   'P 1'
#
loop_
_entity.id
_entity.type
_entity.pdbx_description
1 polymer ?
#
loop_
_entity_poly.entity_id
_entity_poly.type
_entity_poly.pdbx_seq_one_letter_code
_entity_poly.pdbx_strand_id
1 'polypeptide(L)'
;QHFLEITGGLLTRKNPDGTVAYEIFEASEALATGEVLSLEEKFLAGEGQNITPARFGDSPEAYDRIAQEVKATLEKTARVINVEGYCRIDAFVRIFKDRVETVIIEINSLPGMTPATAIFHQSALNNMKPYEFIDGIITYGFTKSQHASI
;
A
#
# COMPACT_ATOMS: atom_id res chain seq x y z
N GLN A 1 13.39 -20.02 0.54
CA GLN A 1 13.24 -18.73 -0.17
C GLN A 1 11.84 -18.68 -0.74
N HIS A 2 11.09 -17.66 -0.37
CA HIS A 2 9.76 -17.37 -0.90
C HIS A 2 9.79 -16.01 -1.59
N PHE A 3 9.12 -15.91 -2.74
CA PHE A 3 9.09 -14.70 -3.57
C PHE A 3 7.65 -14.31 -3.82
N LEU A 4 7.33 -13.05 -3.58
CA LEU A 4 6.00 -12.47 -3.74
C LEU A 4 6.08 -11.17 -4.53
N GLU A 5 5.09 -10.90 -5.35
CA GLU A 5 4.77 -9.55 -5.81
C GLU A 5 3.66 -9.01 -4.93
N ILE A 6 3.85 -7.82 -4.41
CA ILE A 6 2.88 -7.18 -3.51
C ILE A 6 2.50 -5.78 -3.99
N THR A 7 1.34 -5.35 -3.55
CA THR A 7 0.90 -3.96 -3.61
C THR A 7 0.56 -3.47 -2.21
N GLY A 8 1.14 -2.35 -1.79
CA GLY A 8 0.92 -1.74 -0.46
C GLY A 8 0.32 -0.34 -0.58
N GLY A 9 -0.87 -0.15 -0.03
CA GLY A 9 -1.50 1.16 0.06
C GLY A 9 -1.04 1.95 1.28
N LEU A 10 -1.13 3.27 1.21
CA LEU A 10 -0.89 4.14 2.35
C LEU A 10 -1.75 5.40 2.31
N LEU A 11 -1.93 5.99 3.48
CA LEU A 11 -2.55 7.29 3.69
C LEU A 11 -1.61 8.18 4.50
N THR A 12 -1.50 9.45 4.13
CA THR A 12 -0.77 10.44 4.94
C THR A 12 -1.73 11.34 5.70
N ARG A 13 -1.34 11.75 6.90
CA ARG A 13 -2.06 12.69 7.74
C ARG A 13 -1.12 13.81 8.18
N LYS A 14 -1.61 15.03 8.21
CA LYS A 14 -0.83 16.15 8.74
C LYS A 14 -1.13 16.30 10.23
N ASN A 15 -0.09 16.26 11.04
CA ASN A 15 -0.18 16.49 12.47
C ASN A 15 -0.31 17.98 12.78
N PRO A 16 -0.82 18.37 13.98
CA PRO A 16 -0.93 19.77 14.39
C PRO A 16 0.42 20.53 14.41
N ASP A 17 1.52 19.83 14.61
CA ASP A 17 2.89 20.39 14.59
C ASP A 17 3.46 20.57 13.18
N GLY A 18 2.68 20.24 12.14
CA GLY A 18 3.06 20.33 10.74
C GLY A 18 3.81 19.11 10.19
N THR A 19 4.15 18.14 11.01
CA THR A 19 4.76 16.88 10.55
C THR A 19 3.73 16.02 9.82
N VAL A 20 4.22 15.11 8.97
CA VAL A 20 3.38 14.15 8.22
C VAL A 20 3.53 12.76 8.82
N ALA A 21 2.42 12.20 9.25
CA ALA A 21 2.31 10.80 9.62
C ALA A 21 1.98 9.96 8.37
N TYR A 22 2.61 8.80 8.27
CA TYR A 22 2.41 7.83 7.19
C TYR A 22 1.77 6.57 7.77
N GLU A 23 0.55 6.28 7.37
CA GLU A 23 -0.16 5.07 7.75
C GLU A 23 -0.04 4.06 6.60
N ILE A 24 0.81 3.05 6.79
CA ILE A 24 1.02 1.98 5.82
C ILE A 24 0.06 0.84 6.12
N PHE A 25 -0.75 0.48 5.14
CA PHE A 25 -1.74 -0.59 5.27
C PHE A 25 -1.13 -1.98 5.15
N GLU A 26 -1.92 -3.02 5.46
CA GLU A 26 -1.56 -4.39 5.14
C GLU A 26 -1.43 -4.55 3.63
N ALA A 27 -0.32 -5.17 3.18
CA ALA A 27 -0.11 -5.36 1.75
C ALA A 27 -1.00 -6.47 1.20
N SER A 28 -1.34 -6.36 -0.07
CA SER A 28 -1.94 -7.45 -0.85
C SER A 28 -0.88 -8.14 -1.69
N GLU A 29 -0.99 -9.45 -1.83
CA GLU A 29 -0.19 -10.25 -2.76
C GLU A 29 -0.88 -10.29 -4.12
N ALA A 30 -0.13 -9.95 -5.17
CA ALA A 30 -0.58 -10.11 -6.55
C ALA A 30 -0.41 -11.57 -6.98
N LEU A 31 -1.48 -12.21 -7.44
CA LEU A 31 -1.43 -13.56 -7.99
C LEU A 31 -1.15 -13.48 -9.48
N ALA A 32 0.02 -14.00 -9.90
CA ALA A 32 0.33 -14.15 -11.31
C ALA A 32 -0.58 -15.23 -11.93
N THR A 33 -1.52 -14.83 -12.75
CA THR A 33 -2.31 -15.73 -13.60
C THR A 33 -1.65 -15.82 -14.97
N GLY A 34 -0.54 -16.59 -15.12
CA GLY A 34 0.15 -16.78 -16.38
C GLY A 34 1.28 -15.80 -16.67
N GLU A 35 2.04 -16.02 -17.72
CA GLU A 35 3.32 -15.34 -18.01
C GLU A 35 3.23 -13.84 -18.33
N VAL A 36 2.07 -13.30 -18.67
CA VAL A 36 1.79 -11.84 -18.80
C VAL A 36 0.29 -11.62 -18.73
N LEU A 37 -0.18 -10.77 -17.81
CA LEU A 37 -1.55 -10.27 -17.83
C LEU A 37 -1.77 -9.50 -19.14
N SER A 38 -2.74 -9.95 -19.95
CA SER A 38 -3.14 -9.20 -21.14
C SER A 38 -3.70 -7.84 -20.73
N LEU A 39 -3.65 -6.87 -21.64
CA LEU A 39 -4.22 -5.54 -21.40
C LEU A 39 -5.71 -5.62 -21.01
N GLU A 40 -6.46 -6.57 -21.59
CA GLU A 40 -7.85 -6.85 -21.25
C GLU A 40 -8.02 -7.38 -19.82
N GLU A 41 -7.15 -8.27 -19.37
CA GLU A 41 -7.18 -8.77 -17.99
C GLU A 41 -6.85 -7.67 -16.97
N LYS A 42 -5.96 -6.73 -17.32
CA LYS A 42 -5.69 -5.55 -16.48
C LYS A 42 -6.84 -4.55 -16.39
N PHE A 43 -7.62 -4.39 -17.46
CA PHE A 43 -8.65 -3.35 -17.54
C PHE A 43 -10.09 -3.85 -17.42
N LEU A 44 -10.39 -5.08 -17.86
CA LEU A 44 -11.75 -5.63 -17.89
C LEU A 44 -12.03 -6.59 -16.72
N ALA A 45 -11.03 -7.30 -16.21
CA ALA A 45 -11.20 -8.19 -15.06
C ALA A 45 -11.12 -7.46 -13.70
N GLY A 46 -10.98 -6.13 -13.71
CA GLY A 46 -10.92 -5.28 -12.52
C GLY A 46 -9.94 -5.82 -11.49
N GLU A 47 -8.68 -5.38 -11.56
CA GLU A 47 -7.59 -5.78 -10.67
C GLU A 47 -7.28 -7.28 -10.66
N GLY A 48 -6.09 -7.65 -11.09
CA GLY A 48 -5.58 -9.02 -11.01
C GLY A 48 -5.91 -9.63 -9.63
N GLN A 49 -6.13 -10.93 -9.57
CA GLN A 49 -6.51 -11.58 -8.32
C GLN A 49 -5.49 -11.23 -7.23
N ASN A 50 -5.91 -10.45 -6.25
CA ASN A 50 -5.12 -10.07 -5.10
C ASN A 50 -5.58 -10.83 -3.86
N ILE A 51 -4.65 -11.29 -3.05
CA ILE A 51 -4.93 -11.83 -1.72
C ILE A 51 -4.54 -10.79 -0.67
N THR A 52 -5.49 -10.39 0.17
CA THR A 52 -5.27 -9.45 1.27
C THR A 52 -5.64 -10.10 2.61
N PRO A 53 -4.72 -10.18 3.57
CA PRO A 53 -3.31 -9.77 3.52
C PRO A 53 -2.45 -10.70 2.68
N ALA A 54 -1.26 -10.21 2.28
CA ALA A 54 -0.24 -11.00 1.57
C ALA A 54 0.24 -12.17 2.43
N ARG A 55 0.55 -13.31 1.83
CA ARG A 55 0.93 -14.54 2.53
C ARG A 55 2.42 -14.55 2.89
N PHE A 56 2.83 -13.69 3.82
CA PHE A 56 4.23 -13.52 4.20
C PHE A 56 4.84 -14.67 5.00
N GLY A 57 4.04 -15.47 5.69
CA GLY A 57 4.53 -16.56 6.51
C GLY A 57 3.42 -17.50 6.99
N ASP A 58 3.82 -18.68 7.47
CA ASP A 58 2.92 -19.76 7.88
C ASP A 58 2.50 -19.67 9.37
N SER A 59 3.13 -18.77 10.14
CA SER A 59 2.74 -18.50 11.53
C SER A 59 2.51 -17.01 11.77
N PRO A 60 1.68 -16.64 12.77
CA PRO A 60 1.44 -15.23 13.11
C PRO A 60 2.75 -14.46 13.37
N GLU A 61 3.69 -15.04 14.10
CA GLU A 61 4.96 -14.39 14.44
C GLU A 61 5.84 -14.16 13.20
N ALA A 62 5.87 -15.14 12.28
CA ALA A 62 6.58 -15.00 11.01
C ALA A 62 5.93 -13.93 10.13
N TYR A 63 4.60 -13.93 10.07
CA TYR A 63 3.83 -12.91 9.34
C TYR A 63 4.14 -11.52 9.88
N ASP A 64 3.98 -11.29 11.18
CA ASP A 64 4.14 -9.97 11.81
C ASP A 64 5.54 -9.40 11.59
N ARG A 65 6.58 -10.22 11.76
CA ARG A 65 7.97 -9.83 11.52
C ARG A 65 8.17 -9.36 10.08
N ILE A 66 7.73 -10.16 9.11
CA ILE A 66 7.94 -9.86 7.69
C ILE A 66 7.10 -8.66 7.27
N ALA A 67 5.84 -8.59 7.69
CA ALA A 67 4.95 -7.46 7.41
C ALA A 67 5.53 -6.14 7.94
N GLN A 68 6.13 -6.13 9.14
CA GLN A 68 6.79 -4.95 9.71
C GLN A 68 8.00 -4.50 8.88
N GLU A 69 8.86 -5.42 8.44
CA GLU A 69 10.03 -5.09 7.59
C GLU A 69 9.59 -4.53 6.23
N VAL A 70 8.55 -5.13 5.64
CA VAL A 70 7.97 -4.65 4.38
C VAL A 70 7.38 -3.24 4.56
N LYS A 71 6.51 -3.05 5.56
CA LYS A 71 5.90 -1.75 5.86
C LYS A 71 6.94 -0.67 6.12
N ALA A 72 8.01 -0.97 6.85
CA ALA A 72 9.10 -0.03 7.10
C ALA A 72 9.78 0.40 5.80
N THR A 73 9.97 -0.51 4.84
CA THR A 73 10.54 -0.19 3.53
C THR A 73 9.59 0.67 2.70
N LEU A 74 8.29 0.35 2.68
CA LEU A 74 7.28 1.15 1.98
C LEU A 74 7.18 2.56 2.57
N GLU A 75 7.17 2.69 3.92
CA GLU A 75 7.16 3.98 4.59
C GLU A 75 8.40 4.80 4.27
N LYS A 76 9.59 4.19 4.35
CA LYS A 76 10.84 4.87 3.98
C LYS A 76 10.80 5.37 2.55
N THR A 77 10.30 4.57 1.63
CA THR A 77 10.12 4.96 0.22
C THR A 77 9.19 6.16 0.09
N ALA A 78 8.01 6.08 0.72
CA ALA A 78 7.03 7.17 0.69
C ALA A 78 7.59 8.48 1.26
N ARG A 79 8.37 8.42 2.33
CA ARG A 79 9.04 9.58 2.94
C ARG A 79 10.09 10.19 2.03
N VAL A 80 10.93 9.37 1.38
CA VAL A 80 12.00 9.85 0.48
C VAL A 80 11.44 10.62 -0.71
N ILE A 81 10.31 10.19 -1.26
CA ILE A 81 9.66 10.87 -2.40
C ILE A 81 8.59 11.87 -1.98
N ASN A 82 8.42 12.13 -0.67
CA ASN A 82 7.44 13.05 -0.12
C ASN A 82 6.01 12.77 -0.59
N VAL A 83 5.53 11.53 -0.43
CA VAL A 83 4.13 11.19 -0.73
C VAL A 83 3.20 12.06 0.10
N GLU A 84 2.22 12.67 -0.54
CA GLU A 84 1.16 13.45 0.07
C GLU A 84 -0.22 12.88 -0.28
N GLY A 85 -1.10 12.78 0.72
CA GLY A 85 -2.43 12.22 0.57
C GLY A 85 -2.40 10.69 0.62
N TYR A 86 -2.39 10.03 -0.51
CA TYR A 86 -2.40 8.57 -0.60
C TYR A 86 -1.65 8.08 -1.83
N CYS A 87 -1.17 6.86 -1.77
CA CYS A 87 -0.62 6.17 -2.94
C CYS A 87 -0.65 4.65 -2.76
N ARG A 88 -0.28 3.95 -3.82
CA ARG A 88 -0.02 2.52 -3.82
C ARG A 88 1.40 2.27 -4.29
N ILE A 89 2.13 1.44 -3.58
CA ILE A 89 3.51 1.08 -3.90
C ILE A 89 3.54 -0.40 -4.23
N ASP A 90 4.00 -0.74 -5.42
CA ASP A 90 4.16 -2.11 -5.88
C ASP A 90 5.62 -2.54 -5.69
N ALA A 91 5.84 -3.74 -5.16
CA ALA A 91 7.15 -4.23 -4.80
C ALA A 91 7.28 -5.74 -4.94
N PHE A 92 8.50 -6.22 -5.21
CA PHE A 92 8.87 -7.60 -5.01
C PHE A 92 9.40 -7.81 -3.60
N VAL A 93 8.95 -8.88 -2.95
CA VAL A 93 9.41 -9.29 -1.62
C VAL A 93 10.08 -10.67 -1.72
N ARG A 94 11.34 -10.74 -1.31
CA ARG A 94 12.08 -11.98 -1.17
C ARG A 94 12.28 -12.29 0.30
N ILE A 95 11.72 -13.41 0.74
CA ILE A 95 11.76 -13.85 2.12
C ILE A 95 12.81 -14.95 2.25
N PHE A 96 13.84 -14.67 3.04
CA PHE A 96 14.87 -15.61 3.41
C PHE A 96 14.65 -16.06 4.87
N LYS A 97 15.43 -17.02 5.31
CA LYS A 97 15.35 -17.52 6.69
C LYS A 97 15.66 -16.43 7.75
N ASP A 98 16.58 -15.54 7.40
CA ASP A 98 17.20 -14.57 8.32
C ASP A 98 16.95 -13.10 7.93
N ARG A 99 16.40 -12.83 6.75
CA ARG A 99 16.17 -11.47 6.26
C ARG A 99 15.02 -11.39 5.28
N VAL A 100 14.52 -10.18 5.08
CA VAL A 100 13.54 -9.82 4.05
C VAL A 100 14.16 -8.79 3.12
N GLU A 101 14.01 -8.97 1.83
CA GLU A 101 14.41 -7.99 0.82
C GLU A 101 13.16 -7.50 0.10
N THR A 102 12.93 -6.18 0.14
CA THR A 102 11.82 -5.53 -0.56
C THR A 102 12.38 -4.63 -1.65
N VAL A 103 12.04 -4.92 -2.89
CA VAL A 103 12.49 -4.17 -4.08
C VAL A 103 11.30 -3.44 -4.68
N ILE A 104 11.34 -2.12 -4.65
CA ILE A 104 10.25 -1.28 -5.18
C ILE A 104 10.21 -1.39 -6.71
N ILE A 105 9.03 -1.63 -7.26
CA ILE A 105 8.77 -1.71 -8.70
C ILE A 105 8.27 -0.35 -9.19
N GLU A 106 7.14 0.13 -8.62
CA GLU A 106 6.55 1.39 -9.02
C GLU A 106 5.74 2.02 -7.88
N ILE A 107 5.42 3.31 -8.06
CA ILE A 107 4.62 4.07 -7.13
C ILE A 107 3.47 4.72 -7.90
N ASN A 108 2.26 4.32 -7.57
CA ASN A 108 1.03 4.83 -8.18
C ASN A 108 0.48 5.96 -7.29
N SER A 109 0.71 7.20 -7.69
CA SER A 109 0.27 8.39 -6.94
C SER A 109 -1.24 8.64 -7.00
N LEU A 110 -1.94 8.00 -7.90
CA LEU A 110 -3.40 8.09 -8.06
C LEU A 110 -3.98 6.69 -8.34
N PRO A 111 -3.89 5.76 -7.36
CA PRO A 111 -4.40 4.42 -7.55
C PRO A 111 -5.91 4.42 -7.75
N GLY A 112 -6.43 3.40 -8.43
CA GLY A 112 -7.87 3.21 -8.60
C GLY A 112 -8.59 3.16 -7.25
N MET A 113 -9.80 3.72 -7.21
CA MET A 113 -10.63 3.81 -6.00
C MET A 113 -12.05 3.30 -6.25
N THR A 114 -12.19 2.25 -7.07
CA THR A 114 -13.46 1.53 -7.17
C THR A 114 -13.66 0.65 -5.92
N PRO A 115 -14.90 0.30 -5.54
CA PRO A 115 -15.17 -0.45 -4.30
C PRO A 115 -14.42 -1.78 -4.16
N ALA A 116 -14.01 -2.41 -5.26
CA ALA A 116 -13.29 -3.68 -5.28
C ALA A 116 -11.77 -3.53 -5.26
N THR A 117 -11.23 -2.31 -5.14
CA THR A 117 -9.78 -2.09 -5.21
C THR A 117 -9.05 -2.57 -3.95
N ALA A 118 -7.82 -3.04 -4.14
CA ALA A 118 -6.98 -3.55 -3.07
C ALA A 118 -6.84 -2.56 -1.90
N ILE A 119 -6.75 -1.25 -2.17
CA ILE A 119 -6.54 -0.23 -1.13
C ILE A 119 -7.67 -0.17 -0.09
N PHE A 120 -8.93 -0.43 -0.49
CA PHE A 120 -10.03 -0.49 0.47
C PHE A 120 -10.01 -1.77 1.31
N HIS A 121 -9.61 -2.91 0.75
CA HIS A 121 -9.40 -4.13 1.52
C HIS A 121 -8.25 -3.98 2.50
N GLN A 122 -7.14 -3.36 2.07
CA GLN A 122 -5.97 -3.08 2.89
C GLN A 122 -6.29 -2.14 4.06
N SER A 123 -6.99 -1.02 3.78
CA SER A 123 -7.40 -0.07 4.82
C SER A 123 -8.39 -0.69 5.82
N ALA A 124 -9.27 -1.60 5.37
CA ALA A 124 -10.20 -2.30 6.24
C ALA A 124 -9.48 -3.19 7.26
N LEU A 125 -8.36 -3.83 6.90
CA LEU A 125 -7.53 -4.60 7.84
C LEU A 125 -6.85 -3.71 8.90
N ASN A 126 -6.66 -2.41 8.59
CA ASN A 126 -6.22 -1.39 9.54
C ASN A 126 -7.41 -0.75 10.30
N ASN A 127 -8.57 -1.40 10.34
CA ASN A 127 -9.80 -0.93 10.98
C ASN A 127 -10.32 0.42 10.44
N MET A 128 -9.99 0.77 9.21
CA MET A 128 -10.44 1.97 8.55
C MET A 128 -11.56 1.65 7.56
N LYS A 129 -12.72 2.28 7.75
CA LYS A 129 -13.84 2.15 6.82
C LYS A 129 -13.60 2.94 5.54
N PRO A 130 -14.21 2.55 4.41
CA PRO A 130 -14.01 3.25 3.13
C PRO A 130 -14.23 4.76 3.20
N TYR A 131 -15.26 5.21 3.92
CA TYR A 131 -15.54 6.65 4.06
C TYR A 131 -14.48 7.38 4.92
N GLU A 132 -13.88 6.71 5.90
CA GLU A 132 -12.81 7.27 6.74
C GLU A 132 -11.52 7.45 5.95
N PHE A 133 -11.26 6.52 5.01
CA PHE A 133 -10.15 6.64 4.07
C PHE A 133 -10.35 7.84 3.13
N ILE A 134 -11.54 7.98 2.53
CA ILE A 134 -11.87 9.10 1.66
C ILE A 134 -11.82 10.43 2.42
N ASP A 135 -12.39 10.49 3.62
CA ASP A 135 -12.36 11.67 4.48
C ASP A 135 -10.92 12.09 4.82
N GLY A 136 -10.06 11.10 5.09
CA GLY A 136 -8.63 11.35 5.31
C GLY A 136 -7.93 12.03 4.14
N ILE A 137 -8.22 11.60 2.90
CA ILE A 137 -7.69 12.21 1.68
C ILE A 137 -8.18 13.65 1.52
N ILE A 138 -9.48 13.86 1.69
CA ILE A 138 -10.13 15.17 1.56
C ILE A 138 -9.56 16.13 2.62
N THR A 139 -9.49 15.68 3.88
CA THR A 139 -8.94 16.46 4.99
C THR A 139 -7.49 16.88 4.73
N TYR A 140 -6.67 15.97 4.21
CA TYR A 140 -5.29 16.30 3.83
C TYR A 140 -5.25 17.40 2.75
N GLY A 141 -6.09 17.30 1.73
CA GLY A 141 -6.18 18.30 0.65
C GLY A 141 -6.55 19.68 1.17
N PHE A 142 -7.52 19.78 2.10
CA PHE A 142 -7.90 21.05 2.71
C PHE A 142 -6.78 21.65 3.55
N THR A 143 -6.07 20.85 4.35
CA THR A 143 -4.95 21.36 5.16
C THR A 143 -3.80 21.87 4.28
N LYS A 144 -3.59 21.26 3.11
CA LYS A 144 -2.58 21.72 2.15
C LYS A 144 -2.98 23.06 1.52
N SER A 145 -4.24 23.23 1.11
CA SER A 145 -4.73 24.44 0.46
C SER A 145 -4.66 25.68 1.35
N GLN A 146 -4.89 25.52 2.66
CA GLN A 146 -4.79 26.63 3.63
C GLN A 146 -3.39 27.18 3.81
N HIS A 147 -2.35 26.39 3.51
CA HIS A 147 -0.93 26.82 3.59
C HIS A 147 -0.39 27.37 2.26
N ALA A 148 -1.10 27.17 1.15
CA ALA A 148 -0.73 27.66 -0.17
C ALA A 148 -1.22 29.11 -0.45
N SER A 149 -1.95 29.72 0.49
CA SER A 149 -2.57 31.04 0.34
C SER A 149 -1.80 32.14 1.06
N ILE A 150 -0.44 32.02 1.16
CA ILE A 150 0.45 33.09 1.67
C ILE A 150 1.43 33.48 0.58
#